data_a00f01c873d821a1234c590a08e0562c
#
_entry.id   a00f01c873d821a1234c590a08e0562c
#
_cell.length_a   1.000
_cell.length_b   1.000
_cell.length_c   1.000
_cell.angle_alpha   90.00
_cell.angle_beta   90.00
_cell.angle_gamma   90.00
#
_symmetry.space_group_name_H-M   'P 1'
#
loop_
_entity.id
_entity.type
_entity.pdbx_description
1 polymer ?
#
loop_
_entity_poly.entity_id
_entity_poly.type
_entity_poly.pdbx_seq_one_letter_code
_entity_poly.pdbx_strand_id
1 'polypeptide(L)'
;MYTSNNEQLLKTARECFEKLEYKKAQVVLNEIIDSDDRHVDALFLLANIFHINGEIGKAIKAFNKVLNLNPEHTDAAISLSVLYNDIGQYEDAKKVFDTANERVKGKNKGSGMIEDKHINKKFASKHYEIADLYLSYNRYDEALFEFNKVIGLDSENLEARIKIAKVYAKKGFVAKAIEELRNLKNEEPSFAPARIALGVIHYGNGNVLEAQSEWEKVLIKDPFHAEASMYMNLSKTATETRI
;
A
#
# COMPACT_ATOMS: atom_id res chain seq x y z
N MET A 1 35.15 16.69 15.44
CA MET A 1 34.54 16.47 16.77
C MET A 1 33.00 16.57 16.75
N TYR A 2 32.39 17.49 16.00
CA TYR A 2 30.90 17.63 15.95
C TYR A 2 30.16 16.48 15.29
N THR A 3 30.70 15.84 14.24
CA THR A 3 30.08 14.72 13.54
C THR A 3 29.86 13.48 14.40
N SER A 4 30.82 13.14 15.27
CA SER A 4 30.71 11.98 16.17
C SER A 4 29.66 12.18 17.27
N ASN A 5 29.39 13.40 17.69
CA ASN A 5 28.35 13.72 18.68
C ASN A 5 26.94 13.60 18.05
N ASN A 6 26.76 14.17 16.86
CA ASN A 6 25.45 14.11 16.15
C ASN A 6 25.05 12.69 15.78
N GLU A 7 26.00 11.80 15.40
CA GLU A 7 25.72 10.38 15.17
C GLU A 7 25.20 9.66 16.43
N GLN A 8 25.81 9.98 17.59
CA GLN A 8 25.39 9.39 18.86
C GLN A 8 24.02 9.91 19.32
N LEU A 9 23.78 11.21 19.15
CA LEU A 9 22.46 11.82 19.41
C LEU A 9 21.39 11.23 18.46
N LEU A 10 21.71 11.06 17.17
CA LEU A 10 20.77 10.47 16.21
C LEU A 10 20.41 9.02 16.59
N LYS A 11 21.37 8.23 17.02
CA LYS A 11 21.11 6.87 17.53
C LYS A 11 20.16 6.91 18.73
N THR A 12 20.42 7.78 19.70
CA THR A 12 19.53 7.96 20.86
C THR A 12 18.12 8.39 20.45
N ALA A 13 18.01 9.30 19.48
CA ALA A 13 16.71 9.73 18.96
C ALA A 13 15.95 8.60 18.29
N ARG A 14 16.62 7.74 17.51
CA ARG A 14 16.02 6.54 16.91
C ARG A 14 15.52 5.55 17.96
N GLU A 15 16.32 5.28 18.98
CA GLU A 15 15.93 4.41 20.09
C GLU A 15 14.69 4.94 20.85
N CYS A 16 14.62 6.24 21.07
CA CYS A 16 13.44 6.89 21.67
C CYS A 16 12.22 6.79 20.74
N PHE A 17 12.41 6.96 19.44
CA PHE A 17 11.35 6.85 18.45
C PHE A 17 10.76 5.43 18.42
N GLU A 18 11.59 4.40 18.39
CA GLU A 18 11.19 2.98 18.43
C GLU A 18 10.43 2.63 19.71
N LYS A 19 10.78 3.27 20.83
CA LYS A 19 10.06 3.13 22.12
C LYS A 19 8.80 3.99 22.22
N LEU A 20 8.39 4.66 21.13
CA LEU A 20 7.25 5.59 21.07
C LEU A 20 7.39 6.80 22.01
N GLU A 21 8.60 7.11 22.49
CA GLU A 21 8.92 8.25 23.34
C GLU A 21 9.16 9.53 22.50
N TYR A 22 8.18 9.91 21.67
CA TYR A 22 8.30 10.94 20.63
C TYR A 22 8.75 12.30 21.19
N LYS A 23 8.29 12.70 22.38
CA LYS A 23 8.72 13.97 23.01
C LYS A 23 10.21 13.99 23.32
N LYS A 24 10.76 12.86 23.81
CA LYS A 24 12.19 12.76 24.09
C LYS A 24 13.00 12.74 22.79
N ALA A 25 12.56 11.96 21.81
CA ALA A 25 13.19 11.94 20.50
C ALA A 25 13.24 13.34 19.88
N GLN A 26 12.14 14.10 19.96
CA GLN A 26 12.05 15.46 19.43
C GLN A 26 13.06 16.42 20.09
N VAL A 27 13.28 16.34 21.40
CA VAL A 27 14.27 17.17 22.10
C VAL A 27 15.66 16.88 21.55
N VAL A 28 16.05 15.61 21.47
CA VAL A 28 17.36 15.20 20.95
C VAL A 28 17.56 15.61 19.49
N LEU A 29 16.51 15.46 18.65
CA LEU A 29 16.55 15.85 17.25
C LEU A 29 16.70 17.37 17.08
N ASN A 30 16.06 18.18 17.92
CA ASN A 30 16.22 19.63 17.88
C ASN A 30 17.66 20.01 18.22
N GLU A 31 18.32 19.37 19.19
CA GLU A 31 19.74 19.61 19.52
C GLU A 31 20.64 19.35 18.29
N ILE A 32 20.38 18.27 17.53
CA ILE A 32 21.10 17.99 16.27
C ILE A 32 20.89 19.14 15.28
N ILE A 33 19.61 19.52 15.07
CA ILE A 33 19.20 20.49 14.04
C ILE A 33 19.72 21.92 14.43
N ASP A 34 19.78 22.23 15.69
CA ASP A 34 20.36 23.49 16.17
C ASP A 34 21.89 23.59 15.91
N SER A 35 22.58 22.44 15.92
CA SER A 35 24.01 22.36 15.60
C SER A 35 24.27 22.18 14.08
N ASP A 36 23.38 21.50 13.36
CA ASP A 36 23.44 21.25 11.93
C ASP A 36 22.03 21.25 11.35
N ASP A 37 21.58 22.38 10.86
CA ASP A 37 20.23 22.58 10.29
C ASP A 37 20.02 21.87 8.95
N ARG A 38 21.06 21.23 8.40
CA ARG A 38 21.05 20.45 7.17
C ARG A 38 21.15 18.94 7.40
N HIS A 39 21.06 18.47 8.63
CA HIS A 39 21.16 17.07 8.96
C HIS A 39 19.91 16.31 8.49
N VAL A 40 20.01 15.68 7.32
CA VAL A 40 18.89 15.04 6.58
C VAL A 40 18.15 14.01 7.43
N ASP A 41 18.87 13.08 8.07
CA ASP A 41 18.26 12.01 8.87
C ASP A 41 17.50 12.53 10.10
N ALA A 42 18.04 13.56 10.76
CA ALA A 42 17.39 14.19 11.91
C ALA A 42 16.10 14.91 11.48
N LEU A 43 16.16 15.66 10.37
CA LEU A 43 14.99 16.32 9.78
C LEU A 43 13.92 15.33 9.36
N PHE A 44 14.32 14.20 8.76
CA PHE A 44 13.38 13.15 8.35
C PHE A 44 12.67 12.52 9.55
N LEU A 45 13.42 12.17 10.60
CA LEU A 45 12.85 11.57 11.80
C LEU A 45 11.93 12.57 12.54
N LEU A 46 12.31 13.85 12.57
CA LEU A 46 11.47 14.91 13.14
C LEU A 46 10.19 15.13 12.34
N ALA A 47 10.25 15.04 10.99
CA ALA A 47 9.08 15.13 10.13
C ALA A 47 8.07 14.00 10.40
N ASN A 48 8.57 12.78 10.63
CA ASN A 48 7.71 11.66 11.03
C ASN A 48 7.06 11.89 12.41
N ILE A 49 7.79 12.43 13.37
CA ILE A 49 7.22 12.79 14.68
C ILE A 49 6.11 13.83 14.54
N PHE A 50 6.32 14.88 13.73
CA PHE A 50 5.29 15.88 13.47
C PHE A 50 4.04 15.25 12.82
N HIS A 51 4.24 14.33 11.88
CA HIS A 51 3.13 13.60 11.26
C HIS A 51 2.33 12.79 12.29
N ILE A 52 3.01 11.99 13.11
CA ILE A 52 2.39 11.17 14.17
C ILE A 52 1.62 12.02 15.18
N ASN A 53 2.16 13.19 15.51
CA ASN A 53 1.52 14.14 16.44
C ASN A 53 0.37 14.94 15.80
N GLY A 54 0.08 14.76 14.51
CA GLY A 54 -0.94 15.53 13.78
C GLY A 54 -0.54 16.97 13.43
N GLU A 55 0.76 17.31 13.58
CA GLU A 55 1.31 18.62 13.26
C GLU A 55 1.59 18.75 11.75
N ILE A 56 0.56 18.56 10.95
CA ILE A 56 0.61 18.36 9.48
C ILE A 56 1.45 19.42 8.77
N GLY A 57 1.22 20.70 9.07
CA GLY A 57 1.96 21.81 8.44
C GLY A 57 3.45 21.79 8.73
N LYS A 58 3.86 21.34 9.93
CA LYS A 58 5.28 21.19 10.29
C LYS A 58 5.87 19.95 9.60
N ALA A 59 5.13 18.84 9.53
CA ALA A 59 5.56 17.64 8.84
C ALA A 59 5.84 17.93 7.35
N ILE A 60 4.93 18.61 6.65
CA ILE A 60 5.09 19.00 5.25
C ILE A 60 6.36 19.86 5.07
N LYS A 61 6.56 20.86 5.92
CA LYS A 61 7.75 21.73 5.85
C LYS A 61 9.05 20.94 6.05
N ALA A 62 9.07 20.03 7.03
CA ALA A 62 10.24 19.23 7.34
C ALA A 62 10.56 18.22 6.23
N PHE A 63 9.56 17.50 5.70
CA PHE A 63 9.77 16.62 4.55
C PHE A 63 10.25 17.37 3.30
N ASN A 64 9.68 18.53 3.00
CA ASN A 64 10.15 19.36 1.90
C ASN A 64 11.61 19.82 2.12
N LYS A 65 12.01 20.16 3.35
CA LYS A 65 13.41 20.51 3.67
C LYS A 65 14.33 19.31 3.42
N VAL A 66 13.92 18.10 3.80
CA VAL A 66 14.65 16.85 3.50
C VAL A 66 14.83 16.69 1.99
N LEU A 67 13.76 16.82 1.20
CA LEU A 67 13.81 16.65 -0.26
C LEU A 67 14.58 17.77 -0.98
N ASN A 68 14.65 18.96 -0.41
CA ASN A 68 15.50 20.04 -0.92
C ASN A 68 16.98 19.77 -0.68
N LEU A 69 17.34 19.15 0.45
CA LEU A 69 18.71 18.80 0.81
C LEU A 69 19.16 17.50 0.12
N ASN A 70 18.30 16.53 0.08
CA ASN A 70 18.50 15.25 -0.59
C ASN A 70 17.27 14.91 -1.47
N PRO A 71 17.27 15.35 -2.74
CA PRO A 71 16.16 15.11 -3.67
C PRO A 71 15.88 13.63 -3.98
N GLU A 72 16.78 12.75 -3.59
CA GLU A 72 16.69 11.30 -3.80
C GLU A 72 16.22 10.55 -2.55
N HIS A 73 15.87 11.26 -1.49
CA HIS A 73 15.38 10.66 -0.25
C HIS A 73 13.97 10.06 -0.46
N THR A 74 13.93 8.83 -0.93
CA THR A 74 12.71 8.13 -1.34
C THR A 74 11.69 8.03 -0.20
N ASP A 75 12.15 7.70 1.02
CA ASP A 75 11.24 7.56 2.16
C ASP A 75 10.56 8.90 2.52
N ALA A 76 11.27 10.04 2.37
CA ALA A 76 10.66 11.35 2.58
C ALA A 76 9.64 11.70 1.48
N ALA A 77 9.91 11.34 0.23
CA ALA A 77 8.98 11.54 -0.87
C ALA A 77 7.71 10.69 -0.70
N ILE A 78 7.86 9.43 -0.27
CA ILE A 78 6.74 8.55 0.05
C ILE A 78 5.91 9.17 1.18
N SER A 79 6.54 9.50 2.31
CA SER A 79 5.85 10.05 3.48
C SER A 79 5.11 11.35 3.16
N LEU A 80 5.72 12.23 2.37
CA LEU A 80 5.11 13.48 1.95
C LEU A 80 3.94 13.25 0.98
N SER A 81 4.07 12.32 0.03
CA SER A 81 2.99 11.97 -0.89
C SER A 81 1.79 11.37 -0.15
N VAL A 82 2.02 10.47 0.82
CA VAL A 82 0.97 9.94 1.70
C VAL A 82 0.30 11.08 2.47
N LEU A 83 1.09 11.95 3.09
CA LEU A 83 0.57 13.06 3.88
C LEU A 83 -0.29 14.02 3.05
N TYR A 84 0.11 14.33 1.80
CA TYR A 84 -0.71 15.13 0.90
C TYR A 84 -2.01 14.42 0.50
N ASN A 85 -1.98 13.10 0.30
CA ASN A 85 -3.20 12.32 0.05
C ASN A 85 -4.16 12.36 1.26
N ASP A 86 -3.64 12.22 2.47
CA ASP A 86 -4.43 12.21 3.72
C ASP A 86 -5.18 13.53 3.93
N ILE A 87 -4.60 14.66 3.49
CA ILE A 87 -5.24 15.99 3.58
C ILE A 87 -6.01 16.40 2.32
N GLY A 88 -6.14 15.49 1.34
CA GLY A 88 -6.91 15.72 0.10
C GLY A 88 -6.18 16.54 -0.97
N GLN A 89 -4.89 16.80 -0.81
CA GLN A 89 -4.04 17.50 -1.80
C GLN A 89 -3.47 16.50 -2.82
N TYR A 90 -4.34 15.89 -3.61
CA TYR A 90 -3.99 14.79 -4.52
C TYR A 90 -3.01 15.17 -5.63
N GLU A 91 -3.10 16.40 -6.14
CA GLU A 91 -2.19 16.89 -7.19
C GLU A 91 -0.77 17.07 -6.64
N ASP A 92 -0.62 17.59 -5.42
CA ASP A 92 0.68 17.73 -4.77
C ASP A 92 1.28 16.36 -4.43
N ALA A 93 0.45 15.42 -3.95
CA ALA A 93 0.84 14.04 -3.71
C ALA A 93 1.41 13.39 -4.97
N LYS A 94 0.66 13.50 -6.09
CA LYS A 94 1.08 12.99 -7.40
C LYS A 94 2.37 13.62 -7.88
N LYS A 95 2.50 14.94 -7.78
CA LYS A 95 3.71 15.67 -8.19
C LYS A 95 4.96 15.21 -7.44
N VAL A 96 4.86 15.06 -6.12
CA VAL A 96 5.97 14.56 -5.28
C VAL A 96 6.34 13.15 -5.70
N PHE A 97 5.36 12.28 -5.88
CA PHE A 97 5.55 10.90 -6.31
C PHE A 97 6.22 10.80 -7.68
N ASP A 98 5.66 11.49 -8.69
CA ASP A 98 6.17 11.46 -10.07
C ASP A 98 7.60 12.00 -10.12
N THR A 99 7.90 13.10 -9.41
CA THR A 99 9.24 13.66 -9.32
C THR A 99 10.24 12.69 -8.72
N ALA A 100 9.87 11.98 -7.64
CA ALA A 100 10.74 10.97 -7.03
C ALA A 100 10.97 9.78 -7.96
N ASN A 101 9.93 9.31 -8.63
CA ASN A 101 9.98 8.20 -9.57
C ASN A 101 10.83 8.51 -10.81
N GLU A 102 10.71 9.73 -11.37
CA GLU A 102 11.53 10.17 -12.50
C GLU A 102 13.02 10.24 -12.17
N ARG A 103 13.37 10.67 -10.96
CA ARG A 103 14.77 10.74 -10.48
C ARG A 103 15.40 9.36 -10.34
N VAL A 104 14.62 8.41 -9.80
CA VAL A 104 15.06 7.00 -9.71
C VAL A 104 15.25 6.40 -11.10
N LYS A 105 14.32 6.66 -12.03
CA LYS A 105 14.43 6.22 -13.44
C LYS A 105 15.58 6.89 -14.21
N GLY A 106 15.89 8.15 -13.91
CA GLY A 106 16.95 8.91 -14.57
C GLY A 106 18.37 8.39 -14.31
N LYS A 107 18.62 7.81 -13.14
CA LYS A 107 19.91 7.20 -12.79
C LYS A 107 20.16 5.86 -13.48
N ASN A 108 19.11 5.14 -13.84
CA ASN A 108 19.22 3.80 -14.41
C ASN A 108 19.45 3.81 -15.95
N LYS A 109 19.57 4.97 -16.58
CA LYS A 109 19.87 5.07 -18.03
C LYS A 109 21.29 4.62 -18.43
N GLY A 110 22.16 4.35 -17.46
CA GLY A 110 23.57 3.92 -17.72
C GLY A 110 23.90 2.49 -17.30
N SER A 111 23.06 1.84 -16.54
CA SER A 111 23.19 0.44 -16.11
C SER A 111 21.85 -0.21 -16.38
N GLY A 112 21.76 -1.12 -17.32
CA GLY A 112 20.50 -1.68 -17.80
C GLY A 112 19.50 -1.93 -16.69
N MET A 113 18.35 -1.26 -16.81
CA MET A 113 17.09 -1.39 -16.09
C MET A 113 17.10 -2.38 -14.90
N ILE A 114 17.66 -1.99 -13.80
CA ILE A 114 17.26 -2.50 -12.51
C ILE A 114 16.34 -1.41 -11.94
N GLU A 115 15.09 -1.44 -12.36
CA GLU A 115 14.00 -0.82 -11.63
C GLU A 115 14.15 -1.28 -10.18
N ASP A 116 14.32 -0.36 -9.23
CA ASP A 116 14.53 -0.79 -7.85
C ASP A 116 13.20 -1.38 -7.33
N LYS A 117 13.06 -2.69 -7.55
CA LYS A 117 11.87 -3.48 -7.16
C LYS A 117 11.47 -3.25 -5.71
N HIS A 118 12.46 -2.97 -4.85
CA HIS A 118 12.22 -2.72 -3.43
C HIS A 118 11.54 -1.38 -3.19
N ILE A 119 11.97 -0.34 -3.90
CA ILE A 119 11.36 0.99 -3.83
C ILE A 119 9.94 0.93 -4.39
N ASN A 120 9.76 0.32 -5.57
CA ASN A 120 8.45 0.16 -6.17
C ASN A 120 7.48 -0.62 -5.25
N LYS A 121 7.94 -1.68 -4.57
CA LYS A 121 7.13 -2.41 -3.60
C LYS A 121 6.72 -1.57 -2.38
N LYS A 122 7.59 -0.69 -1.89
CA LYS A 122 7.23 0.24 -0.80
C LYS A 122 6.13 1.22 -1.24
N PHE A 123 6.25 1.80 -2.44
CA PHE A 123 5.21 2.67 -3.00
C PHE A 123 3.91 1.90 -3.23
N ALA A 124 3.99 0.70 -3.82
CA ALA A 124 2.83 -0.16 -4.03
C ALA A 124 2.09 -0.46 -2.71
N SER A 125 2.82 -0.78 -1.63
CA SER A 125 2.23 -1.02 -0.31
C SER A 125 1.45 0.20 0.20
N LYS A 126 1.98 1.41 0.04
CA LYS A 126 1.26 2.62 0.47
C LYS A 126 0.03 2.91 -0.36
N HIS A 127 0.11 2.77 -1.68
CA HIS A 127 -1.06 2.88 -2.54
C HIS A 127 -2.12 1.82 -2.21
N TYR A 128 -1.71 0.61 -1.83
CA TYR A 128 -2.62 -0.44 -1.41
C TYR A 128 -3.38 -0.07 -0.12
N GLU A 129 -2.68 0.45 0.90
CA GLU A 129 -3.29 0.93 2.14
C GLU A 129 -4.32 2.04 1.88
N ILE A 130 -3.98 3.01 1.02
CA ILE A 130 -4.88 4.12 0.62
C ILE A 130 -6.09 3.57 -0.15
N ALA A 131 -5.87 2.64 -1.08
CA ALA A 131 -6.95 2.01 -1.84
C ALA A 131 -7.94 1.26 -0.95
N ASP A 132 -7.44 0.50 0.04
CA ASP A 132 -8.28 -0.18 1.02
C ASP A 132 -9.07 0.80 1.88
N LEU A 133 -8.48 1.93 2.25
CA LEU A 133 -9.17 3.00 2.97
C LEU A 133 -10.32 3.57 2.12
N TYR A 134 -10.06 3.93 0.85
CA TYR A 134 -11.12 4.39 -0.06
C TYR A 134 -12.22 3.34 -0.24
N LEU A 135 -11.85 2.06 -0.34
CA LEU A 135 -12.82 0.97 -0.45
C LEU A 135 -13.71 0.87 0.80
N SER A 136 -13.15 1.07 1.99
CA SER A 136 -13.90 1.06 3.25
C SER A 136 -14.93 2.20 3.34
N TYR A 137 -14.64 3.33 2.72
CA TYR A 137 -15.55 4.46 2.60
C TYR A 137 -16.46 4.40 1.36
N ASN A 138 -16.51 3.28 0.64
CA ASN A 138 -17.25 3.08 -0.61
C ASN A 138 -16.87 4.08 -1.73
N ARG A 139 -15.69 4.66 -1.67
CA ARG A 139 -15.12 5.52 -2.71
C ARG A 139 -14.45 4.66 -3.77
N TYR A 140 -15.28 4.02 -4.58
CA TYR A 140 -14.86 2.95 -5.49
C TYR A 140 -13.94 3.42 -6.63
N ASP A 141 -14.15 4.64 -7.17
CA ASP A 141 -13.33 5.16 -8.27
C ASP A 141 -11.91 5.49 -7.79
N GLU A 142 -11.80 6.10 -6.62
CA GLU A 142 -10.53 6.39 -6.00
C GLU A 142 -9.81 5.10 -5.57
N ALA A 143 -10.54 4.13 -5.05
CA ALA A 143 -9.98 2.82 -4.74
C ALA A 143 -9.40 2.13 -5.99
N LEU A 144 -10.14 2.13 -7.11
CA LEU A 144 -9.65 1.61 -8.38
C LEU A 144 -8.40 2.33 -8.88
N PHE A 145 -8.39 3.67 -8.78
CA PHE A 145 -7.25 4.49 -9.19
C PHE A 145 -5.99 4.10 -8.41
N GLU A 146 -6.10 3.97 -7.09
CA GLU A 146 -4.98 3.60 -6.24
C GLU A 146 -4.55 2.12 -6.43
N PHE A 147 -5.49 1.17 -6.53
CA PHE A 147 -5.14 -0.23 -6.84
C PHE A 147 -4.46 -0.39 -8.21
N ASN A 148 -4.84 0.38 -9.22
CA ASN A 148 -4.15 0.35 -10.51
C ASN A 148 -2.71 0.88 -10.41
N LYS A 149 -2.43 1.87 -9.54
CA LYS A 149 -1.05 2.27 -9.23
C LYS A 149 -0.26 1.14 -8.58
N VAL A 150 -0.88 0.37 -7.66
CA VAL A 150 -0.24 -0.82 -7.07
C VAL A 150 0.23 -1.77 -8.16
N ILE A 151 -0.66 -2.13 -9.09
CA ILE A 151 -0.32 -3.06 -10.19
C ILE A 151 0.76 -2.48 -11.12
N GLY A 152 0.74 -1.17 -11.37
CA GLY A 152 1.76 -0.49 -12.16
C GLY A 152 3.15 -0.50 -11.51
N LEU A 153 3.23 -0.52 -10.18
CA LEU A 153 4.46 -0.52 -9.41
C LEU A 153 4.93 -1.93 -9.03
N ASP A 154 3.99 -2.83 -8.77
CA ASP A 154 4.23 -4.23 -8.39
C ASP A 154 3.21 -5.13 -9.10
N SER A 155 3.55 -5.55 -10.31
CA SER A 155 2.70 -6.42 -11.13
C SER A 155 2.51 -7.82 -10.51
N GLU A 156 3.36 -8.20 -9.56
CA GLU A 156 3.27 -9.46 -8.81
C GLU A 156 2.27 -9.39 -7.65
N ASN A 157 1.65 -8.24 -7.39
CA ASN A 157 0.68 -8.07 -6.31
C ASN A 157 -0.70 -8.63 -6.72
N LEU A 158 -0.84 -9.94 -6.61
CA LEU A 158 -2.05 -10.67 -7.00
C LEU A 158 -3.28 -10.29 -6.13
N GLU A 159 -3.04 -9.91 -4.87
CA GLU A 159 -4.11 -9.46 -3.96
C GLU A 159 -4.75 -8.15 -4.44
N ALA A 160 -3.97 -7.20 -4.96
CA ALA A 160 -4.51 -5.97 -5.52
C ALA A 160 -5.42 -6.24 -6.72
N ARG A 161 -5.12 -7.25 -7.54
CA ARG A 161 -5.99 -7.69 -8.65
C ARG A 161 -7.33 -8.25 -8.15
N ILE A 162 -7.31 -9.02 -7.05
CA ILE A 162 -8.56 -9.48 -6.40
C ILE A 162 -9.36 -8.28 -5.87
N LYS A 163 -8.70 -7.31 -5.26
CA LYS A 163 -9.37 -6.10 -4.75
C LYS A 163 -10.02 -5.30 -5.87
N ILE A 164 -9.33 -5.11 -7.00
CA ILE A 164 -9.90 -4.48 -8.22
C ILE A 164 -11.18 -5.18 -8.66
N ALA A 165 -11.16 -6.50 -8.76
CA ALA A 165 -12.35 -7.28 -9.12
C ALA A 165 -13.49 -7.11 -8.11
N LYS A 166 -13.18 -7.14 -6.80
CA LYS A 166 -14.16 -6.88 -5.74
C LYS A 166 -14.78 -5.48 -5.85
N VAL A 167 -13.98 -4.46 -6.19
CA VAL A 167 -14.48 -3.10 -6.41
C VAL A 167 -15.42 -3.05 -7.62
N TYR A 168 -15.07 -3.70 -8.76
CA TYR A 168 -15.96 -3.80 -9.90
C TYR A 168 -17.29 -4.46 -9.54
N ALA A 169 -17.28 -5.55 -8.78
CA ALA A 169 -18.50 -6.20 -8.32
C ALA A 169 -19.37 -5.28 -7.45
N LYS A 170 -18.75 -4.53 -6.50
CA LYS A 170 -19.45 -3.56 -5.66
C LYS A 170 -20.04 -2.39 -6.45
N LYS A 171 -19.43 -2.00 -7.58
CA LYS A 171 -19.97 -1.01 -8.52
C LYS A 171 -21.07 -1.55 -9.43
N GLY A 172 -21.38 -2.84 -9.34
CA GLY A 172 -22.37 -3.50 -10.23
C GLY A 172 -21.78 -4.01 -11.55
N PHE A 173 -20.48 -3.83 -11.80
CA PHE A 173 -19.82 -4.35 -13.01
C PHE A 173 -19.41 -5.82 -12.84
N VAL A 174 -20.40 -6.66 -12.54
CA VAL A 174 -20.18 -8.08 -12.19
C VAL A 174 -19.48 -8.86 -13.30
N ALA A 175 -19.84 -8.63 -14.55
CA ALA A 175 -19.21 -9.30 -15.70
C ALA A 175 -17.71 -9.01 -15.76
N LYS A 176 -17.32 -7.74 -15.55
CA LYS A 176 -15.93 -7.32 -15.55
C LYS A 176 -15.16 -7.92 -14.35
N ALA A 177 -15.79 -7.96 -13.18
CA ALA A 177 -15.20 -8.60 -12.01
C ALA A 177 -14.91 -10.10 -12.22
N ILE A 178 -15.84 -10.81 -12.85
CA ILE A 178 -15.67 -12.22 -13.20
C ILE A 178 -14.54 -12.40 -14.22
N GLU A 179 -14.46 -11.54 -15.23
CA GLU A 179 -13.42 -11.58 -16.25
C GLU A 179 -12.02 -11.39 -15.63
N GLU A 180 -11.84 -10.36 -14.79
CA GLU A 180 -10.57 -10.10 -14.09
C GLU A 180 -10.11 -11.31 -13.26
N LEU A 181 -11.02 -11.93 -12.50
CA LEU A 181 -10.68 -13.10 -11.68
C LEU A 181 -10.45 -14.37 -12.50
N ARG A 182 -11.13 -14.53 -13.64
CA ARG A 182 -10.86 -15.63 -14.57
C ARG A 182 -9.48 -15.50 -15.19
N ASN A 183 -9.10 -14.30 -15.60
CA ASN A 183 -7.76 -14.02 -16.12
C ASN A 183 -6.70 -14.32 -15.05
N LEU A 184 -6.87 -13.78 -13.85
CA LEU A 184 -5.95 -14.01 -12.74
C LEU A 184 -5.80 -15.51 -12.40
N LYS A 185 -6.88 -16.24 -12.31
CA LYS A 185 -6.90 -17.69 -12.05
C LYS A 185 -6.21 -18.51 -13.15
N ASN A 186 -6.28 -18.06 -14.41
CA ASN A 186 -5.65 -18.75 -15.54
C ASN A 186 -4.16 -18.45 -15.61
N GLU A 187 -3.76 -17.22 -15.30
CA GLU A 187 -2.35 -16.80 -15.22
C GLU A 187 -1.65 -17.45 -14.02
N GLU A 188 -2.34 -17.53 -12.87
CA GLU A 188 -1.80 -18.05 -11.61
C GLU A 188 -2.67 -19.21 -11.06
N PRO A 189 -2.59 -20.42 -11.65
CA PRO A 189 -3.49 -21.54 -11.30
C PRO A 189 -3.30 -22.08 -9.88
N SER A 190 -2.16 -21.80 -9.25
CA SER A 190 -1.83 -22.16 -7.86
C SER A 190 -2.37 -21.18 -6.84
N PHE A 191 -2.75 -19.97 -7.25
CA PHE A 191 -3.22 -18.92 -6.36
C PHE A 191 -4.70 -19.13 -6.02
N ALA A 192 -4.95 -19.91 -4.98
CA ALA A 192 -6.30 -20.26 -4.50
C ALA A 192 -7.22 -19.05 -4.23
N PRO A 193 -6.73 -17.90 -3.70
CA PRO A 193 -7.58 -16.74 -3.42
C PRO A 193 -8.34 -16.22 -4.65
N ALA A 194 -7.78 -16.34 -5.86
CA ALA A 194 -8.48 -15.94 -7.09
C ALA A 194 -9.74 -16.77 -7.34
N ARG A 195 -9.67 -18.10 -7.13
CA ARG A 195 -10.84 -19.01 -7.25
C ARG A 195 -11.87 -18.77 -6.16
N ILE A 196 -11.40 -18.52 -4.94
CA ILE A 196 -12.28 -18.22 -3.80
C ILE A 196 -13.06 -16.94 -4.08
N ALA A 197 -12.37 -15.87 -4.48
CA ALA A 197 -13.01 -14.60 -4.82
C ALA A 197 -13.99 -14.72 -5.99
N LEU A 198 -13.65 -15.52 -7.03
CA LEU A 198 -14.52 -15.79 -8.16
C LEU A 198 -15.79 -16.50 -7.71
N GLY A 199 -15.67 -17.52 -6.85
CA GLY A 199 -16.81 -18.21 -6.27
C GLY A 199 -17.71 -17.29 -5.45
N VAL A 200 -17.12 -16.38 -4.64
CA VAL A 200 -17.87 -15.38 -3.85
C VAL A 200 -18.70 -14.47 -4.77
N ILE A 201 -18.11 -14.00 -5.88
CA ILE A 201 -18.83 -13.14 -6.84
C ILE A 201 -19.94 -13.92 -7.54
N HIS A 202 -19.69 -15.16 -7.96
CA HIS A 202 -20.72 -16.03 -8.54
C HIS A 202 -21.88 -16.26 -7.58
N TYR A 203 -21.57 -16.57 -6.31
CA TYR A 203 -22.59 -16.79 -5.27
C TYR A 203 -23.44 -15.54 -5.02
N GLY A 204 -22.80 -14.37 -4.86
CA GLY A 204 -23.49 -13.10 -4.69
C GLY A 204 -24.39 -12.70 -5.88
N ASN A 205 -24.08 -13.22 -7.08
CA ASN A 205 -24.87 -13.02 -8.31
C ASN A 205 -25.93 -14.12 -8.54
N GLY A 206 -26.12 -15.05 -7.58
CA GLY A 206 -27.09 -16.14 -7.67
C GLY A 206 -26.60 -17.38 -8.45
N ASN A 207 -25.40 -17.38 -8.98
CA ASN A 207 -24.81 -18.49 -9.73
C ASN A 207 -24.15 -19.49 -8.75
N VAL A 208 -25.01 -20.20 -7.98
CA VAL A 208 -24.57 -21.05 -6.86
C VAL A 208 -23.72 -22.23 -7.32
N LEU A 209 -24.08 -22.87 -8.44
CA LEU A 209 -23.35 -24.04 -8.95
C LEU A 209 -21.94 -23.67 -9.43
N GLU A 210 -21.79 -22.54 -10.09
CA GLU A 210 -20.49 -22.03 -10.52
C GLU A 210 -19.62 -21.68 -9.31
N ALA A 211 -20.21 -21.08 -8.27
CA ALA A 211 -19.53 -20.76 -7.03
C ALA A 211 -18.99 -22.05 -6.37
N GLN A 212 -19.85 -23.05 -6.18
CA GLN A 212 -19.47 -24.34 -5.61
C GLN A 212 -18.36 -25.02 -6.42
N SER A 213 -18.46 -25.01 -7.75
CA SER A 213 -17.43 -25.57 -8.63
C SER A 213 -16.05 -24.91 -8.44
N GLU A 214 -15.99 -23.58 -8.23
CA GLU A 214 -14.70 -22.91 -7.99
C GLU A 214 -14.13 -23.26 -6.61
N TRP A 215 -14.95 -23.32 -5.54
CA TRP A 215 -14.49 -23.70 -4.21
C TRP A 215 -14.12 -25.19 -4.12
N GLU A 216 -14.86 -26.08 -4.79
CA GLU A 216 -14.52 -27.49 -4.88
C GLU A 216 -13.14 -27.73 -5.49
N LYS A 217 -12.79 -27.01 -6.55
CA LYS A 217 -11.45 -27.08 -7.16
C LYS A 217 -10.33 -26.65 -6.22
N VAL A 218 -10.60 -25.77 -5.26
CA VAL A 218 -9.65 -25.44 -4.17
C VAL A 218 -9.55 -26.62 -3.20
N LEU A 219 -10.68 -27.16 -2.77
CA LEU A 219 -10.73 -28.28 -1.80
C LEU A 219 -10.17 -29.59 -2.35
N ILE A 220 -10.21 -29.82 -3.65
CA ILE A 220 -9.53 -30.95 -4.29
C ILE A 220 -8.02 -30.86 -4.10
N LYS A 221 -7.44 -29.63 -4.14
CA LYS A 221 -5.99 -29.40 -3.96
C LYS A 221 -5.60 -29.32 -2.48
N ASP A 222 -6.43 -28.68 -1.68
CA ASP A 222 -6.25 -28.50 -0.24
C ASP A 222 -7.57 -28.79 0.48
N PRO A 223 -7.79 -30.06 0.92
CA PRO A 223 -9.03 -30.47 1.60
C PRO A 223 -9.30 -29.75 2.93
N PHE A 224 -8.28 -29.13 3.53
CA PHE A 224 -8.38 -28.41 4.79
C PHE A 224 -8.43 -26.89 4.64
N HIS A 225 -8.59 -26.39 3.41
CA HIS A 225 -8.66 -24.95 3.17
C HIS A 225 -9.90 -24.33 3.84
N ALA A 226 -9.66 -23.63 4.96
CA ALA A 226 -10.72 -23.16 5.87
C ALA A 226 -11.76 -22.27 5.16
N GLU A 227 -11.31 -21.28 4.37
CA GLU A 227 -12.19 -20.32 3.70
C GLU A 227 -13.05 -21.00 2.62
N ALA A 228 -12.46 -21.89 1.82
CA ALA A 228 -13.20 -22.62 0.79
C ALA A 228 -14.25 -23.57 1.41
N SER A 229 -13.90 -24.26 2.50
CA SER A 229 -14.83 -25.11 3.26
C SER A 229 -15.97 -24.29 3.85
N MET A 230 -15.69 -23.12 4.41
CA MET A 230 -16.70 -22.23 4.98
C MET A 230 -17.71 -21.80 3.90
N TYR A 231 -17.26 -21.32 2.75
CA TYR A 231 -18.17 -20.89 1.67
C TYR A 231 -18.95 -22.06 1.06
N MET A 232 -18.31 -23.24 0.90
CA MET A 232 -19.00 -24.45 0.42
C MET A 232 -20.15 -24.82 1.36
N ASN A 233 -19.94 -24.85 2.65
CA ASN A 233 -20.96 -25.18 3.64
C ASN A 233 -22.09 -24.13 3.65
N LEU A 234 -21.74 -22.84 3.62
CA LEU A 234 -22.70 -21.74 3.55
C LEU A 234 -23.62 -21.87 2.34
N SER A 235 -23.09 -22.27 1.17
CA SER A 235 -23.87 -22.42 -0.05
C SER A 235 -24.83 -23.62 -0.01
N LYS A 236 -24.48 -24.70 0.69
CA LYS A 236 -25.34 -25.89 0.87
C LYS A 236 -26.52 -25.58 1.79
N THR A 237 -26.28 -24.95 2.94
CA THR A 237 -27.36 -24.58 3.88
C THR A 237 -28.36 -23.60 3.26
N ALA A 238 -27.92 -22.68 2.42
CA ALA A 238 -28.81 -21.74 1.74
C ALA A 238 -29.67 -22.39 0.66
N THR A 239 -29.27 -23.53 0.07
CA THR A 239 -30.08 -24.31 -0.88
C THR A 239 -31.10 -25.18 -0.17
N GLU A 240 -30.78 -25.73 1.00
CA GLU A 240 -31.69 -26.55 1.81
C GLU A 240 -32.85 -25.75 2.44
N THR A 241 -32.66 -24.47 2.73
CA THR A 241 -33.70 -23.59 3.30
C THR A 241 -34.70 -23.06 2.26
N ARG A 242 -34.49 -23.31 0.96
CA ARG A 242 -35.38 -22.88 -0.14
C ARG A 242 -36.34 -23.98 -0.65
N ILE A 243 -36.34 -25.15 -0.01
CA ILE A 243 -37.27 -26.26 -0.25
C ILE A 243 -38.28 -26.32 0.91
#